data_88afc3d93cae7245c21dc659b174a00f
#
_entry.id   88afc3d93cae7245c21dc659b174a00f
#
_cell.length_a   1.000
_cell.length_b   1.000
_cell.length_c   1.000
_cell.angle_alpha   90.00
_cell.angle_beta   90.00
_cell.angle_gamma   90.00
#
_symmetry.space_group_name_H-M   'P 1'
#
loop_
_entity.id
_entity.type
_entity.pdbx_description
1 polymer ?
#
loop_
_entity_poly.entity_id
_entity_poly.type
_entity_poly.pdbx_seq_one_letter_code
_entity_poly.pdbx_strand_id
1 'polypeptide(L)'
;MSEVGTTEAIPLAVPAKAEITPSMRAVAIVAVVGVVSGAIAVTSSGYWLSNFTQAYCMTLAVLGCALLYGRLGLVSLCQWALVGVGGWISLRVYHSFHPPFLVTMLAGGAGASVIGMIWGLPALRMRGLYLALVTLMLAGAFQTLVTVTSFPVGGPGFLGQVGASGNDRIMMARPIFAAGDTGYFLFVAVVTLACIFLVEAHRHSKPGRAWALIRKSEQMAIAAGVRIVFYKAWAFALSGFLAGIAGALLAGLFGQLDASAFPPTNSIVIFIGTLLGGYEVWLGAFLGGILTRFIPALLIDLNVNTNVGFMIFGVALLFALRDPLGLGGQLTILAERLYQKLQAQRAS
;
A
#
# COMPACT_ATOMS: atom_id res chain seq x y z
N MET A 1 -58.67 -16.57 -31.73
CA MET A 1 -57.67 -15.83 -32.50
C MET A 1 -57.38 -14.57 -31.74
N SER A 2 -56.34 -14.53 -30.95
CA SER A 2 -55.90 -13.37 -30.17
C SER A 2 -54.39 -13.22 -30.50
N GLU A 3 -54.08 -12.07 -31.10
CA GLU A 3 -52.75 -11.68 -31.49
C GLU A 3 -51.85 -11.56 -30.24
N VAL A 4 -50.79 -12.34 -30.21
CA VAL A 4 -49.68 -12.21 -29.28
C VAL A 4 -48.80 -11.08 -29.77
N GLY A 5 -48.90 -9.92 -29.11
CA GLY A 5 -48.00 -8.79 -29.35
C GLY A 5 -46.57 -9.17 -29.03
N THR A 6 -45.72 -9.18 -30.01
CA THR A 6 -44.25 -9.30 -29.87
C THR A 6 -43.74 -8.02 -29.22
N THR A 7 -43.36 -8.12 -27.93
CA THR A 7 -42.65 -7.05 -27.23
C THR A 7 -41.22 -6.99 -27.79
N GLU A 8 -40.96 -6.04 -28.69
CA GLU A 8 -39.60 -5.68 -29.07
C GLU A 8 -38.79 -5.31 -27.83
N ALA A 9 -37.81 -6.14 -27.50
CA ALA A 9 -36.82 -5.84 -26.49
C ALA A 9 -35.94 -4.68 -27.00
N ILE A 10 -36.14 -3.50 -26.39
CA ILE A 10 -35.26 -2.34 -26.60
C ILE A 10 -33.86 -2.76 -26.18
N PRO A 11 -32.87 -2.81 -27.07
CA PRO A 11 -31.50 -3.07 -26.67
C PRO A 11 -31.03 -1.86 -25.87
N LEU A 12 -30.92 -2.01 -24.55
CA LEU A 12 -30.15 -1.10 -23.70
C LEU A 12 -28.69 -1.15 -24.18
N ALA A 13 -28.36 -0.28 -25.12
CA ALA A 13 -27.00 -0.03 -25.52
C ALA A 13 -26.27 0.54 -24.30
N VAL A 14 -25.63 -0.35 -23.53
CA VAL A 14 -24.67 0.03 -22.51
C VAL A 14 -23.55 0.75 -23.27
N PRO A 15 -23.31 2.06 -22.99
CA PRO A 15 -22.26 2.79 -23.70
C PRO A 15 -20.96 2.01 -23.52
N ALA A 16 -20.31 1.66 -24.64
CA ALA A 16 -19.03 0.98 -24.65
C ALA A 16 -18.08 1.81 -23.77
N LYS A 17 -17.69 1.24 -22.61
CA LYS A 17 -16.65 1.82 -21.76
C LYS A 17 -15.44 2.03 -22.68
N ALA A 18 -15.03 3.27 -22.85
CA ALA A 18 -13.79 3.57 -23.58
C ALA A 18 -12.67 2.78 -22.92
N GLU A 19 -12.22 1.71 -23.54
CA GLU A 19 -11.13 0.88 -23.01
C GLU A 19 -9.85 1.70 -23.12
N ILE A 20 -9.48 2.33 -22.01
CA ILE A 20 -8.17 2.97 -21.88
C ILE A 20 -7.13 1.88 -22.12
N THR A 21 -6.38 2.01 -23.23
CA THR A 21 -5.36 1.02 -23.59
C THR A 21 -4.31 0.88 -22.47
N PRO A 22 -3.71 -0.30 -22.28
CA PRO A 22 -2.70 -0.52 -21.24
C PRO A 22 -1.56 0.51 -21.30
N SER A 23 -1.18 0.94 -22.49
CA SER A 23 -0.16 1.98 -22.70
C SER A 23 -0.59 3.36 -22.18
N MET A 24 -1.84 3.77 -22.37
CA MET A 24 -2.35 5.03 -21.82
C MET A 24 -2.41 5.03 -20.30
N ARG A 25 -2.75 3.89 -19.69
CA ARG A 25 -2.71 3.76 -18.22
C ARG A 25 -1.29 3.89 -17.68
N ALA A 26 -0.31 3.24 -18.31
CA ALA A 26 1.08 3.36 -17.94
C ALA A 26 1.58 4.80 -18.04
N VAL A 27 1.27 5.50 -19.12
CA VAL A 27 1.61 6.91 -19.30
C VAL A 27 0.96 7.78 -18.22
N ALA A 28 -0.32 7.56 -17.90
CA ALA A 28 -1.03 8.29 -16.86
C ALA A 28 -0.40 8.08 -15.47
N ILE A 29 0.01 6.85 -15.13
CA ILE A 29 0.70 6.53 -13.87
C ILE A 29 2.01 7.33 -13.77
N VAL A 30 2.85 7.24 -14.80
CA VAL A 30 4.14 7.95 -14.84
C VAL A 30 3.93 9.46 -14.77
N ALA A 31 2.98 10.00 -15.54
CA ALA A 31 2.71 11.43 -15.59
C ALA A 31 2.23 11.96 -14.22
N VAL A 32 1.24 11.31 -13.61
CA VAL A 32 0.68 11.78 -12.33
C VAL A 32 1.73 11.68 -11.22
N VAL A 33 2.36 10.51 -11.05
CA VAL A 33 3.37 10.34 -9.99
C VAL A 33 4.58 11.22 -10.25
N GLY A 34 5.04 11.32 -11.51
CA GLY A 34 6.18 12.15 -11.89
C GLY A 34 5.94 13.65 -11.68
N VAL A 35 4.79 14.16 -12.12
CA VAL A 35 4.45 15.60 -11.95
C VAL A 35 4.27 15.93 -10.46
N VAL A 36 3.56 15.11 -9.70
CA VAL A 36 3.37 15.33 -8.26
C VAL A 36 4.71 15.27 -7.53
N SER A 37 5.55 14.26 -7.82
CA SER A 37 6.89 14.16 -7.21
C SER A 37 7.80 15.33 -7.60
N GLY A 38 7.78 15.75 -8.86
CA GLY A 38 8.57 16.90 -9.32
C GLY A 38 8.13 18.19 -8.65
N ALA A 39 6.83 18.43 -8.54
CA ALA A 39 6.29 19.59 -7.85
C ALA A 39 6.70 19.61 -6.37
N ILE A 40 6.57 18.50 -5.66
CA ILE A 40 6.97 18.37 -4.26
C ILE A 40 8.47 18.60 -4.09
N ALA A 41 9.30 18.02 -4.96
CA ALA A 41 10.75 18.15 -4.89
C ALA A 41 11.25 19.60 -5.04
N VAL A 42 10.53 20.42 -5.84
CA VAL A 42 10.88 21.82 -6.08
C VAL A 42 10.32 22.76 -5.00
N THR A 43 9.10 22.48 -4.51
CA THR A 43 8.38 23.40 -3.61
C THR A 43 8.61 23.10 -2.13
N SER A 44 8.94 21.84 -1.78
CA SER A 44 9.03 21.41 -0.39
C SER A 44 10.47 21.23 0.06
N SER A 45 10.75 21.61 1.30
CA SER A 45 12.06 21.44 1.95
C SER A 45 11.89 20.97 3.40
N GLY A 46 12.96 20.38 3.95
CA GLY A 46 13.04 20.03 5.36
C GLY A 46 11.88 19.15 5.85
N TYR A 47 11.10 19.68 6.79
CA TYR A 47 10.00 18.98 7.43
C TYR A 47 8.97 18.40 6.44
N TRP A 48 8.50 19.20 5.49
CA TRP A 48 7.49 18.77 4.52
C TRP A 48 8.01 17.72 3.56
N LEU A 49 9.27 17.83 3.10
CA LEU A 49 9.88 16.83 2.23
C LEU A 49 10.00 15.46 2.92
N SER A 50 10.37 15.45 4.21
CA SER A 50 10.41 14.22 5.01
C SER A 50 9.01 13.62 5.16
N ASN A 51 7.97 14.43 5.40
CA ASN A 51 6.58 13.95 5.49
C ASN A 51 6.06 13.39 4.16
N PHE A 52 6.39 14.01 3.03
CA PHE A 52 6.03 13.47 1.72
C PHE A 52 6.78 12.17 1.40
N THR A 53 8.05 12.06 1.78
CA THR A 53 8.80 10.80 1.66
C THR A 53 8.12 9.67 2.45
N GLN A 54 7.72 9.96 3.69
CA GLN A 54 6.94 9.01 4.50
C GLN A 54 5.59 8.68 3.85
N ALA A 55 4.88 9.66 3.29
CA ALA A 55 3.60 9.44 2.61
C ALA A 55 3.74 8.48 1.41
N TYR A 56 4.83 8.57 0.66
CA TYR A 56 5.12 7.62 -0.42
C TYR A 56 5.43 6.21 0.11
N CYS A 57 6.12 6.09 1.24
CA CYS A 57 6.28 4.80 1.90
C CYS A 57 4.92 4.25 2.37
N MET A 58 4.03 5.10 2.91
CA MET A 58 2.66 4.69 3.27
C MET A 58 1.86 4.24 2.05
N THR A 59 2.06 4.87 0.89
CA THR A 59 1.43 4.44 -0.37
C THR A 59 1.72 2.97 -0.69
N LEU A 60 2.95 2.49 -0.44
CA LEU A 60 3.29 1.08 -0.65
C LEU A 60 2.53 0.15 0.30
N ALA A 61 2.40 0.54 1.57
CA ALA A 61 1.62 -0.21 2.55
C ALA A 61 0.13 -0.23 2.18
N VAL A 62 -0.43 0.92 1.80
CA VAL A 62 -1.83 1.05 1.32
C VAL A 62 -2.04 0.23 0.05
N LEU A 63 -1.09 0.23 -0.89
CA LEU A 63 -1.15 -0.54 -2.13
C LEU A 63 -1.22 -2.06 -1.85
N GLY A 64 -0.43 -2.54 -0.87
CA GLY A 64 -0.49 -3.92 -0.39
C GLY A 64 -1.84 -4.26 0.24
N CYS A 65 -2.40 -3.37 1.05
CA CYS A 65 -3.72 -3.51 1.64
C CYS A 65 -4.84 -3.48 0.58
N ALA A 66 -4.75 -2.55 -0.39
CA ALA A 66 -5.68 -2.44 -1.52
C ALA A 66 -5.67 -3.69 -2.40
N LEU A 67 -4.51 -4.34 -2.56
CA LEU A 67 -4.41 -5.62 -3.27
C LEU A 67 -5.24 -6.71 -2.58
N LEU A 68 -5.09 -6.88 -1.25
CA LEU A 68 -5.81 -7.91 -0.50
C LEU A 68 -7.31 -7.63 -0.46
N TYR A 69 -7.71 -6.42 -0.09
CA TYR A 69 -9.11 -6.06 0.02
C TYR A 69 -9.79 -5.92 -1.34
N GLY A 70 -9.16 -5.18 -2.25
CA GLY A 70 -9.72 -4.89 -3.56
C GLY A 70 -9.81 -6.10 -4.49
N ARG A 71 -8.89 -7.07 -4.38
CA ARG A 71 -8.84 -8.23 -5.27
C ARG A 71 -9.39 -9.52 -4.70
N LEU A 72 -9.30 -9.71 -3.39
CA LEU A 72 -9.74 -10.93 -2.71
C LEU A 72 -10.88 -10.69 -1.72
N GLY A 73 -11.20 -9.44 -1.39
CA GLY A 73 -12.15 -9.11 -0.33
C GLY A 73 -11.66 -9.47 1.07
N LEU A 74 -10.33 -9.61 1.25
CA LEU A 74 -9.73 -10.00 2.53
C LEU A 74 -9.30 -8.77 3.31
N VAL A 75 -9.88 -8.59 4.50
CA VAL A 75 -9.48 -7.52 5.43
C VAL A 75 -8.26 -8.00 6.21
N SER A 76 -7.13 -7.30 6.06
CA SER A 76 -5.89 -7.56 6.80
C SER A 76 -5.46 -6.32 7.56
N LEU A 77 -5.35 -6.43 8.88
CA LEU A 77 -4.95 -5.35 9.80
C LEU A 77 -3.54 -5.60 10.37
N CYS A 78 -2.66 -6.29 9.64
CA CYS A 78 -1.25 -6.48 10.04
C CYS A 78 -0.27 -5.73 9.13
N GLN A 79 -0.75 -4.84 8.28
CA GLN A 79 0.08 -4.22 7.24
C GLN A 79 1.23 -3.38 7.82
N TRP A 80 0.96 -2.63 8.90
CA TRP A 80 2.00 -1.83 9.57
C TRP A 80 3.05 -2.68 10.27
N ALA A 81 2.65 -3.82 10.81
CA ALA A 81 3.59 -4.78 11.38
C ALA A 81 4.49 -5.40 10.29
N LEU A 82 3.96 -5.69 9.09
CA LEU A 82 4.77 -6.14 7.96
C LEU A 82 5.76 -5.07 7.47
N VAL A 83 5.39 -3.79 7.55
CA VAL A 83 6.33 -2.66 7.35
C VAL A 83 7.45 -2.74 8.40
N GLY A 84 7.11 -2.96 9.66
CA GLY A 84 8.08 -3.15 10.73
C GLY A 84 9.01 -4.34 10.52
N VAL A 85 8.46 -5.48 10.11
CA VAL A 85 9.25 -6.69 9.77
C VAL A 85 10.25 -6.39 8.67
N GLY A 86 9.82 -5.75 7.59
CA GLY A 86 10.70 -5.41 6.47
C GLY A 86 11.80 -4.44 6.86
N GLY A 87 11.47 -3.41 7.63
CA GLY A 87 12.45 -2.47 8.17
C GLY A 87 13.45 -3.14 9.11
N TRP A 88 12.98 -4.04 9.98
CA TRP A 88 13.85 -4.82 10.87
C TRP A 88 14.83 -5.69 10.08
N ILE A 89 14.33 -6.50 9.16
CA ILE A 89 15.20 -7.36 8.34
C ILE A 89 16.21 -6.53 7.56
N SER A 90 15.79 -5.40 6.98
CA SER A 90 16.68 -4.49 6.25
C SER A 90 17.80 -3.98 7.15
N LEU A 91 17.47 -3.45 8.33
CA LEU A 91 18.46 -2.97 9.29
C LEU A 91 19.42 -4.07 9.72
N ARG A 92 18.93 -5.29 9.95
CA ARG A 92 19.77 -6.42 10.36
C ARG A 92 20.71 -6.90 9.26
N VAL A 93 20.21 -6.99 8.03
CA VAL A 93 21.04 -7.34 6.88
C VAL A 93 22.11 -6.27 6.65
N TYR A 94 21.73 -4.99 6.74
CA TYR A 94 22.68 -3.89 6.63
C TYR A 94 23.75 -3.96 7.71
N HIS A 95 23.36 -4.16 8.96
CA HIS A 95 24.29 -4.23 10.08
C HIS A 95 25.26 -5.43 10.00
N SER A 96 24.76 -6.60 9.56
CA SER A 96 25.58 -7.82 9.52
C SER A 96 26.52 -7.88 8.32
N PHE A 97 26.11 -7.37 7.17
CA PHE A 97 26.82 -7.59 5.91
C PHE A 97 27.24 -6.32 5.18
N HIS A 98 26.73 -5.15 5.60
CA HIS A 98 26.97 -3.84 4.96
C HIS A 98 26.76 -3.84 3.43
N PRO A 99 25.73 -4.51 2.88
CA PRO A 99 25.52 -4.54 1.45
C PRO A 99 24.98 -3.18 0.94
N PRO A 100 24.96 -2.97 -0.39
CA PRO A 100 24.33 -1.80 -0.99
C PRO A 100 22.86 -1.68 -0.59
N PHE A 101 22.36 -0.44 -0.46
CA PHE A 101 20.98 -0.14 0.00
C PHE A 101 19.91 -0.93 -0.77
N LEU A 102 20.03 -1.07 -2.09
CA LEU A 102 19.07 -1.83 -2.91
C LEU A 102 18.96 -3.30 -2.50
N VAL A 103 20.08 -3.95 -2.19
CA VAL A 103 20.10 -5.34 -1.74
C VAL A 103 19.42 -5.44 -0.38
N THR A 104 19.71 -4.52 0.52
CA THR A 104 19.10 -4.43 1.84
C THR A 104 17.58 -4.24 1.75
N MET A 105 17.13 -3.35 0.88
CA MET A 105 15.72 -3.08 0.62
C MET A 105 15.01 -4.33 0.07
N LEU A 106 15.60 -5.02 -0.90
CA LEU A 106 15.02 -6.24 -1.47
C LEU A 106 15.00 -7.39 -0.44
N ALA A 107 16.02 -7.49 0.42
CA ALA A 107 16.03 -8.46 1.52
C ALA A 107 14.89 -8.21 2.51
N GLY A 108 14.65 -6.95 2.88
CA GLY A 108 13.51 -6.55 3.72
C GLY A 108 12.17 -6.88 3.07
N GLY A 109 12.04 -6.59 1.77
CA GLY A 109 10.85 -6.95 0.99
C GLY A 109 10.62 -8.45 0.93
N ALA A 110 11.66 -9.24 0.62
CA ALA A 110 11.58 -10.69 0.54
C ALA A 110 11.24 -11.32 1.90
N GLY A 111 11.88 -10.87 2.97
CA GLY A 111 11.61 -11.36 4.32
C GLY A 111 10.18 -11.06 4.77
N ALA A 112 9.70 -9.83 4.57
CA ALA A 112 8.32 -9.46 4.86
C ALA A 112 7.32 -10.21 3.96
N SER A 113 7.70 -10.57 2.72
CA SER A 113 6.90 -11.42 1.84
C SER A 113 6.67 -12.82 2.44
N VAL A 114 7.73 -13.44 2.95
CA VAL A 114 7.65 -14.76 3.59
C VAL A 114 6.79 -14.70 4.86
N ILE A 115 7.04 -13.72 5.73
CA ILE A 115 6.23 -13.54 6.95
C ILE A 115 4.78 -13.21 6.59
N GLY A 116 4.53 -12.36 5.61
CA GLY A 116 3.19 -12.04 5.12
C GLY A 116 2.46 -13.28 4.59
N MET A 117 3.16 -14.17 3.89
CA MET A 117 2.59 -15.44 3.45
C MET A 117 2.20 -16.33 4.64
N ILE A 118 3.05 -16.42 5.68
CA ILE A 118 2.78 -17.18 6.90
C ILE A 118 1.57 -16.57 7.65
N TRP A 119 1.56 -15.25 7.82
CA TRP A 119 0.45 -14.53 8.47
C TRP A 119 -0.84 -14.57 7.65
N GLY A 120 -0.75 -14.84 6.36
CA GLY A 120 -1.89 -15.10 5.48
C GLY A 120 -2.54 -16.49 5.66
N LEU A 121 -1.89 -17.45 6.34
CA LEU A 121 -2.44 -18.79 6.52
C LEU A 121 -3.82 -18.82 7.21
N PRO A 122 -4.11 -17.99 8.22
CA PRO A 122 -5.45 -17.90 8.79
C PRO A 122 -6.52 -17.51 7.76
N ALA A 123 -6.17 -16.73 6.74
CA ALA A 123 -7.09 -16.30 5.67
C ALA A 123 -7.59 -17.48 4.80
N LEU A 124 -6.96 -18.65 4.89
CA LEU A 124 -7.41 -19.85 4.21
C LEU A 124 -8.69 -20.42 4.85
N ARG A 125 -8.88 -20.18 6.14
CA ARG A 125 -10.01 -20.72 6.94
C ARG A 125 -10.95 -19.67 7.48
N MET A 126 -10.50 -18.42 7.60
CA MET A 126 -11.26 -17.32 8.20
C MET A 126 -11.59 -16.25 7.14
N ARG A 127 -12.71 -15.56 7.33
CA ARG A 127 -13.18 -14.50 6.44
C ARG A 127 -13.75 -13.33 7.25
N GLY A 128 -13.84 -12.16 6.61
CA GLY A 128 -14.48 -10.98 7.19
C GLY A 128 -13.83 -10.52 8.50
N LEU A 129 -14.65 -10.27 9.51
CA LEU A 129 -14.23 -9.72 10.80
C LEU A 129 -13.25 -10.61 11.56
N TYR A 130 -13.42 -11.93 11.51
CA TYR A 130 -12.51 -12.87 12.21
C TYR A 130 -11.08 -12.79 11.68
N LEU A 131 -10.93 -12.69 10.36
CA LEU A 131 -9.61 -12.50 9.76
C LEU A 131 -8.99 -11.16 10.16
N ALA A 132 -9.78 -10.08 10.17
CA ALA A 132 -9.33 -8.76 10.60
C ALA A 132 -8.83 -8.78 12.06
N LEU A 133 -9.57 -9.42 12.97
CA LEU A 133 -9.18 -9.54 14.37
C LEU A 133 -7.89 -10.36 14.54
N VAL A 134 -7.76 -11.50 13.87
CA VAL A 134 -6.55 -12.34 13.96
C VAL A 134 -5.34 -11.59 13.41
N THR A 135 -5.47 -10.88 12.29
CA THR A 135 -4.36 -10.10 11.71
C THR A 135 -3.99 -8.91 12.60
N LEU A 136 -4.96 -8.29 13.29
CA LEU A 136 -4.68 -7.25 14.27
C LEU A 136 -3.95 -7.81 15.50
N MET A 137 -4.33 -9.00 15.97
CA MET A 137 -3.62 -9.67 17.06
C MET A 137 -2.18 -10.04 16.66
N LEU A 138 -1.94 -10.46 15.42
CA LEU A 138 -0.59 -10.69 14.91
C LEU A 138 0.24 -9.39 14.88
N ALA A 139 -0.39 -8.27 14.54
CA ALA A 139 0.29 -6.97 14.64
C ALA A 139 0.63 -6.59 16.08
N GLY A 140 -0.25 -6.87 17.04
CA GLY A 140 0.02 -6.69 18.48
C GLY A 140 1.13 -7.60 18.97
N ALA A 141 1.14 -8.86 18.57
CA ALA A 141 2.19 -9.83 18.89
C ALA A 141 3.55 -9.36 18.36
N PHE A 142 3.60 -8.85 17.13
CA PHE A 142 4.82 -8.26 16.56
C PHE A 142 5.31 -7.08 17.39
N GLN A 143 4.44 -6.13 17.75
CA GLN A 143 4.82 -5.00 18.58
C GLN A 143 5.38 -5.44 19.94
N THR A 144 4.73 -6.40 20.61
CA THR A 144 5.21 -6.95 21.87
C THR A 144 6.59 -7.60 21.71
N LEU A 145 6.76 -8.41 20.67
CA LEU A 145 8.05 -9.07 20.38
C LEU A 145 9.15 -8.03 20.18
N VAL A 146 8.90 -7.01 19.38
CA VAL A 146 9.85 -5.95 19.08
C VAL A 146 10.18 -5.10 20.30
N THR A 147 9.21 -4.84 21.16
CA THR A 147 9.42 -4.10 22.42
C THR A 147 10.28 -4.90 23.40
N VAL A 148 10.02 -6.20 23.53
CA VAL A 148 10.77 -7.07 24.46
C VAL A 148 12.19 -7.35 23.98
N THR A 149 12.38 -7.50 22.64
CA THR A 149 13.69 -7.79 22.04
C THR A 149 14.52 -6.54 21.76
N SER A 150 14.00 -5.34 22.11
CA SER A 150 14.62 -4.05 21.76
C SER A 150 14.96 -4.00 20.29
N PHE A 151 13.97 -3.69 19.46
CA PHE A 151 14.05 -3.55 18.00
C PHE A 151 15.41 -2.97 17.57
N PRO A 152 16.00 -3.35 16.47
CA PRO A 152 17.43 -3.47 16.18
C PRO A 152 18.24 -2.25 16.60
N VAL A 153 18.50 -2.21 17.88
CA VAL A 153 19.35 -1.21 18.51
C VAL A 153 20.76 -1.79 18.48
N GLY A 154 21.45 -1.72 17.35
CA GLY A 154 22.85 -2.07 17.26
C GLY A 154 23.21 -3.49 17.73
N GLY A 155 24.49 -3.77 17.85
CA GLY A 155 25.05 -5.02 18.32
C GLY A 155 25.23 -6.10 17.25
N PRO A 156 26.22 -6.99 17.41
CA PRO A 156 26.52 -8.06 16.47
C PRO A 156 25.44 -9.14 16.46
N GLY A 157 25.30 -9.82 15.33
CA GLY A 157 24.39 -10.94 15.14
C GLY A 157 23.02 -10.57 14.55
N PHE A 158 22.28 -11.59 14.12
CA PHE A 158 21.01 -11.40 13.43
C PHE A 158 19.91 -10.77 14.31
N LEU A 159 19.90 -11.07 15.61
CA LEU A 159 18.90 -10.55 16.54
C LEU A 159 19.31 -9.23 17.24
N GLY A 160 20.60 -8.84 17.15
CA GLY A 160 21.15 -7.73 17.89
C GLY A 160 21.30 -8.01 19.38
N GLN A 161 21.94 -7.09 20.10
CA GLN A 161 22.06 -7.18 21.56
C GLN A 161 21.00 -6.34 22.25
N VAL A 162 20.31 -6.93 23.21
CA VAL A 162 19.39 -6.22 24.13
C VAL A 162 20.25 -5.29 25.01
N GLY A 163 19.90 -4.00 25.05
CA GLY A 163 20.58 -3.04 25.93
C GLY A 163 21.86 -2.40 25.36
N ALA A 164 22.13 -2.52 24.04
CA ALA A 164 23.20 -1.77 23.43
C ALA A 164 23.02 -0.26 23.66
N SER A 165 24.06 0.40 24.19
CA SER A 165 24.09 1.83 24.46
C SER A 165 23.94 2.64 23.18
N GLY A 166 23.41 3.88 23.26
CA GLY A 166 23.10 4.74 22.13
C GLY A 166 24.25 4.99 21.15
N ASN A 167 25.51 4.79 21.56
CA ASN A 167 26.70 4.94 20.72
C ASN A 167 26.94 3.75 19.76
N ASP A 168 26.34 2.59 20.01
CA ASP A 168 26.51 1.39 19.17
C ASP A 168 25.42 1.24 18.10
N ARG A 169 24.58 2.27 17.93
CA ARG A 169 23.52 2.29 16.93
C ARG A 169 24.12 2.56 15.56
N ILE A 170 24.16 1.55 14.70
CA ILE A 170 24.55 1.74 13.32
C ILE A 170 23.36 2.28 12.54
N MET A 171 23.52 3.50 12.03
CA MET A 171 22.54 4.11 11.15
C MET A 171 22.64 3.51 9.75
N MET A 172 21.51 3.11 9.19
CA MET A 172 21.43 2.67 7.79
C MET A 172 21.75 3.82 6.86
N ALA A 173 22.82 3.70 6.09
CA ALA A 173 23.20 4.74 5.12
C ALA A 173 22.21 4.75 3.96
N ARG A 174 21.87 5.96 3.50
CA ARG A 174 21.10 6.17 2.26
C ARG A 174 21.94 5.77 1.04
N PRO A 175 21.32 5.49 -0.13
CA PRO A 175 22.07 5.23 -1.36
C PRO A 175 22.99 6.40 -1.69
N ILE A 176 24.22 6.14 -2.12
CA ILE A 176 25.23 7.17 -2.42
C ILE A 176 24.72 8.20 -3.45
N PHE A 177 23.96 7.72 -4.46
CA PHE A 177 23.34 8.58 -5.49
C PHE A 177 22.12 9.38 -5.01
N ALA A 178 21.64 9.12 -3.78
CA ALA A 178 20.46 9.73 -3.18
C ALA A 178 20.73 10.12 -1.71
N ALA A 179 21.92 10.62 -1.41
CA ALA A 179 22.33 10.98 -0.04
C ALA A 179 21.58 12.22 0.49
N GLY A 180 21.25 13.18 -0.37
CA GLY A 180 20.47 14.36 -0.02
C GLY A 180 18.97 14.05 0.12
N ASP A 181 18.24 14.89 0.89
CA ASP A 181 16.82 14.67 1.16
C ASP A 181 15.97 14.67 -0.12
N THR A 182 16.20 15.58 -1.04
CA THR A 182 15.50 15.63 -2.34
C THR A 182 15.85 14.43 -3.20
N GLY A 183 17.12 14.02 -3.23
CA GLY A 183 17.55 12.83 -3.96
C GLY A 183 16.91 11.55 -3.39
N TYR A 184 16.83 11.46 -2.06
CA TYR A 184 16.18 10.31 -1.40
C TYR A 184 14.67 10.28 -1.67
N PHE A 185 13.99 11.43 -1.62
CA PHE A 185 12.58 11.53 -1.97
C PHE A 185 12.31 11.06 -3.41
N LEU A 186 13.10 11.52 -4.38
CA LEU A 186 12.97 11.09 -5.78
C LEU A 186 13.24 9.59 -5.95
N PHE A 187 14.22 9.05 -5.23
CA PHE A 187 14.49 7.60 -5.21
C PHE A 187 13.26 6.83 -4.68
N VAL A 188 12.67 7.26 -3.56
CA VAL A 188 11.45 6.67 -3.00
C VAL A 188 10.29 6.77 -3.99
N ALA A 189 10.15 7.89 -4.69
CA ALA A 189 9.11 8.07 -5.72
C ALA A 189 9.28 7.07 -6.88
N VAL A 190 10.51 6.84 -7.35
CA VAL A 190 10.82 5.85 -8.40
C VAL A 190 10.51 4.43 -7.92
N VAL A 191 10.88 4.08 -6.69
CA VAL A 191 10.55 2.77 -6.11
C VAL A 191 9.04 2.59 -5.97
N THR A 192 8.33 3.62 -5.52
CA THR A 192 6.87 3.60 -5.42
C THR A 192 6.22 3.39 -6.79
N LEU A 193 6.70 4.09 -7.81
CA LEU A 193 6.25 3.93 -9.19
C LEU A 193 6.49 2.50 -9.68
N ALA A 194 7.67 1.93 -9.45
CA ALA A 194 7.99 0.54 -9.82
C ALA A 194 7.06 -0.47 -9.13
N CYS A 195 6.75 -0.26 -7.86
CA CYS A 195 5.80 -1.09 -7.10
C CYS A 195 4.36 -0.96 -7.60
N ILE A 196 3.91 0.24 -8.01
CA ILE A 196 2.61 0.43 -8.65
C ILE A 196 2.55 -0.38 -9.95
N PHE A 197 3.58 -0.31 -10.79
CA PHE A 197 3.66 -1.12 -12.01
C PHE A 197 3.68 -2.62 -11.73
N LEU A 198 4.41 -3.05 -10.70
CA LEU A 198 4.44 -4.45 -10.26
C LEU A 198 3.03 -4.96 -9.94
N VAL A 199 2.26 -4.20 -9.16
CA VAL A 199 0.89 -4.56 -8.80
C VAL A 199 -0.02 -4.54 -10.02
N GLU A 200 0.08 -3.52 -10.87
CA GLU A 200 -0.74 -3.40 -12.07
C GLU A 200 -0.45 -4.54 -13.08
N ALA A 201 0.81 -4.95 -13.23
CA ALA A 201 1.18 -6.11 -14.02
C ALA A 201 0.56 -7.41 -13.48
N HIS A 202 0.54 -7.60 -12.14
CA HIS A 202 -0.12 -8.76 -11.53
C HIS A 202 -1.63 -8.73 -11.72
N ARG A 203 -2.26 -7.54 -11.69
CA ARG A 203 -3.70 -7.38 -11.92
C ARG A 203 -4.14 -7.88 -13.30
N HIS A 204 -3.34 -7.66 -14.33
CA HIS A 204 -3.64 -8.06 -15.70
C HIS A 204 -3.13 -9.46 -16.08
N SER A 205 -2.38 -10.11 -15.18
CA SER A 205 -1.81 -11.44 -15.36
C SER A 205 -2.72 -12.58 -14.88
N LYS A 206 -2.23 -13.82 -14.95
CA LYS A 206 -2.96 -15.01 -14.45
C LYS A 206 -3.38 -14.89 -12.98
N PRO A 207 -2.51 -14.44 -12.03
CA PRO A 207 -2.92 -14.20 -10.64
C PRO A 207 -4.10 -13.25 -10.50
N GLY A 208 -4.11 -12.12 -11.23
CA GLY A 208 -5.19 -11.14 -11.13
C GLY A 208 -6.56 -11.71 -11.55
N ARG A 209 -6.60 -12.53 -12.58
CA ARG A 209 -7.82 -13.22 -13.00
C ARG A 209 -8.27 -14.26 -11.96
N ALA A 210 -7.34 -15.01 -11.39
CA ALA A 210 -7.63 -15.97 -10.31
C ALA A 210 -8.19 -15.26 -9.07
N TRP A 211 -7.59 -14.14 -8.64
CA TRP A 211 -8.09 -13.34 -7.52
C TRP A 211 -9.50 -12.81 -7.77
N ALA A 212 -9.80 -12.34 -8.97
CA ALA A 212 -11.13 -11.86 -9.33
C ALA A 212 -12.20 -12.97 -9.26
N LEU A 213 -11.85 -14.19 -9.65
CA LEU A 213 -12.74 -15.36 -9.51
C LEU A 213 -12.95 -15.74 -8.03
N ILE A 214 -11.87 -15.77 -7.23
CA ILE A 214 -11.93 -16.08 -5.79
C ILE A 214 -12.82 -15.06 -5.06
N ARG A 215 -12.72 -13.77 -5.42
CA ARG A 215 -13.54 -12.71 -4.82
C ARG A 215 -15.03 -12.89 -5.12
N LYS A 216 -15.37 -13.34 -6.33
CA LYS A 216 -16.78 -13.59 -6.70
C LYS A 216 -17.34 -14.81 -5.98
N SER A 217 -16.66 -15.95 -6.08
CA SER A 217 -17.04 -17.18 -5.39
C SER A 217 -15.86 -18.15 -5.39
N GLU A 218 -15.52 -18.66 -4.20
CA GLU A 218 -14.49 -19.69 -4.07
C GLU A 218 -14.91 -21.01 -4.74
N GLN A 219 -16.21 -21.34 -4.72
CA GLN A 219 -16.72 -22.54 -5.37
C GLN A 219 -16.56 -22.47 -6.90
N MET A 220 -16.89 -21.30 -7.49
CA MET A 220 -16.67 -21.06 -8.92
C MET A 220 -15.17 -21.11 -9.29
N ALA A 221 -14.32 -20.58 -8.41
CA ALA A 221 -12.87 -20.61 -8.63
C ALA A 221 -12.34 -22.06 -8.61
N ILE A 222 -12.82 -22.91 -7.69
CA ILE A 222 -12.46 -24.34 -7.66
C ILE A 222 -12.94 -25.05 -8.92
N ALA A 223 -14.18 -24.84 -9.33
CA ALA A 223 -14.74 -25.42 -10.56
C ALA A 223 -13.95 -25.00 -11.82
N ALA A 224 -13.38 -23.79 -11.83
CA ALA A 224 -12.49 -23.31 -12.87
C ALA A 224 -11.03 -23.78 -12.73
N GLY A 225 -10.72 -24.70 -11.81
CA GLY A 225 -9.38 -25.25 -11.61
C GLY A 225 -8.40 -24.32 -10.87
N VAL A 226 -8.87 -23.24 -10.22
CA VAL A 226 -8.03 -22.30 -9.49
C VAL A 226 -7.63 -22.85 -8.13
N ARG A 227 -6.34 -22.95 -7.84
CA ARG A 227 -5.80 -23.35 -6.53
C ARG A 227 -5.89 -22.20 -5.54
N ILE A 228 -6.99 -22.12 -4.77
CA ILE A 228 -7.30 -20.99 -3.87
C ILE A 228 -6.17 -20.73 -2.88
N VAL A 229 -5.65 -21.78 -2.23
CA VAL A 229 -4.57 -21.68 -1.22
C VAL A 229 -3.35 -20.96 -1.80
N PHE A 230 -2.91 -21.38 -2.98
CA PHE A 230 -1.75 -20.81 -3.65
C PHE A 230 -1.95 -19.33 -4.00
N TYR A 231 -3.10 -18.97 -4.59
CA TYR A 231 -3.35 -17.59 -5.01
C TYR A 231 -3.62 -16.64 -3.84
N LYS A 232 -4.23 -17.11 -2.74
CA LYS A 232 -4.33 -16.33 -1.51
C LYS A 232 -2.95 -16.11 -0.87
N ALA A 233 -2.16 -17.17 -0.72
CA ALA A 233 -0.81 -17.07 -0.18
C ALA A 233 0.07 -16.12 -1.03
N TRP A 234 -0.02 -16.20 -2.36
CA TRP A 234 0.69 -15.30 -3.27
C TRP A 234 0.28 -13.84 -3.09
N ALA A 235 -1.01 -13.55 -2.88
CA ALA A 235 -1.48 -12.19 -2.62
C ALA A 235 -0.93 -11.64 -1.29
N PHE A 236 -0.91 -12.46 -0.24
CA PHE A 236 -0.29 -12.08 1.04
C PHE A 236 1.23 -11.90 0.93
N ALA A 237 1.91 -12.73 0.17
CA ALA A 237 3.32 -12.60 -0.12
C ALA A 237 3.64 -11.28 -0.84
N LEU A 238 2.86 -10.94 -1.88
CA LEU A 238 3.04 -9.70 -2.62
C LEU A 238 2.70 -8.47 -1.77
N SER A 239 1.64 -8.55 -0.98
CA SER A 239 1.28 -7.49 -0.02
C SER A 239 2.38 -7.29 1.04
N GLY A 240 2.92 -8.38 1.58
CA GLY A 240 4.07 -8.37 2.50
C GLY A 240 5.33 -7.79 1.86
N PHE A 241 5.61 -8.14 0.59
CA PHE A 241 6.73 -7.58 -0.15
C PHE A 241 6.65 -6.05 -0.24
N LEU A 242 5.48 -5.51 -0.62
CA LEU A 242 5.27 -4.07 -0.71
C LEU A 242 5.43 -3.38 0.64
N ALA A 243 4.88 -3.97 1.70
CA ALA A 243 5.05 -3.47 3.07
C ALA A 243 6.52 -3.52 3.50
N GLY A 244 7.24 -4.60 3.17
CA GLY A 244 8.66 -4.74 3.48
C GLY A 244 9.55 -3.71 2.79
N ILE A 245 9.28 -3.42 1.53
CA ILE A 245 9.95 -2.32 0.80
C ILE A 245 9.67 -0.98 1.50
N ALA A 246 8.41 -0.71 1.90
CA ALA A 246 8.07 0.49 2.65
C ALA A 246 8.88 0.61 3.95
N GLY A 247 9.02 -0.50 4.68
CA GLY A 247 9.81 -0.56 5.92
C GLY A 247 11.30 -0.28 5.71
N ALA A 248 11.88 -0.85 4.66
CA ALA A 248 13.27 -0.60 4.28
C ALA A 248 13.52 0.87 3.90
N LEU A 249 12.58 1.47 3.17
CA LEU A 249 12.64 2.90 2.82
C LEU A 249 12.50 3.80 4.04
N LEU A 250 11.62 3.47 4.99
CA LEU A 250 11.53 4.20 6.26
C LEU A 250 12.81 4.05 7.10
N ALA A 251 13.42 2.86 7.12
CA ALA A 251 14.71 2.64 7.78
C ALA A 251 15.81 3.52 7.17
N GLY A 252 15.85 3.65 5.83
CA GLY A 252 16.79 4.55 5.17
C GLY A 252 16.49 6.04 5.37
N LEU A 253 15.22 6.41 5.55
CA LEU A 253 14.83 7.80 5.84
C LEU A 253 15.30 8.24 7.23
N PHE A 254 15.05 7.41 8.25
CA PHE A 254 15.35 7.73 9.65
C PHE A 254 16.72 7.23 10.10
N GLY A 255 17.36 6.39 9.30
CA GLY A 255 18.60 5.70 9.66
C GLY A 255 18.42 4.57 10.68
N GLN A 256 17.38 4.61 11.48
CA GLN A 256 16.98 3.62 12.50
C GLN A 256 15.46 3.60 12.66
N LEU A 257 14.95 2.55 13.29
CA LEU A 257 13.54 2.41 13.62
C LEU A 257 13.39 2.10 15.10
N ASP A 258 12.38 2.68 15.74
CA ASP A 258 12.07 2.42 17.15
C ASP A 258 10.92 1.42 17.29
N ALA A 259 10.97 0.60 18.35
CA ALA A 259 9.91 -0.36 18.66
C ALA A 259 8.53 0.30 18.85
N SER A 260 8.51 1.49 19.43
CA SER A 260 7.31 2.29 19.67
C SER A 260 6.66 2.82 18.38
N ALA A 261 7.39 2.82 17.26
CA ALA A 261 6.90 3.31 15.97
C ALA A 261 5.89 2.37 15.28
N PHE A 262 5.70 1.14 15.79
CA PHE A 262 4.87 0.11 15.17
C PHE A 262 3.62 -0.29 15.96
N PRO A 263 2.80 0.66 16.46
CA PRO A 263 1.55 0.31 17.14
C PRO A 263 0.56 -0.31 16.15
N PRO A 264 -0.22 -1.35 16.57
CA PRO A 264 -1.21 -2.02 15.72
C PRO A 264 -2.29 -1.06 15.17
N THR A 265 -2.57 0.03 15.89
CA THR A 265 -3.53 1.07 15.48
C THR A 265 -3.19 1.70 14.14
N ASN A 266 -1.91 1.82 13.79
CA ASN A 266 -1.49 2.34 12.49
C ASN A 266 -1.90 1.43 11.33
N SER A 267 -2.03 0.11 11.56
CA SER A 267 -2.60 -0.80 10.54
C SER A 267 -4.06 -0.47 10.23
N ILE A 268 -4.82 -0.04 11.24
CA ILE A 268 -6.21 0.43 11.06
C ILE A 268 -6.23 1.71 10.21
N VAL A 269 -5.33 2.65 10.51
CA VAL A 269 -5.20 3.91 9.73
C VAL A 269 -4.87 3.61 8.27
N ILE A 270 -3.95 2.68 7.98
CA ILE A 270 -3.62 2.24 6.63
C ILE A 270 -4.85 1.64 5.93
N PHE A 271 -5.63 0.81 6.63
CA PHE A 271 -6.85 0.24 6.08
C PHE A 271 -7.90 1.32 5.78
N ILE A 272 -8.09 2.28 6.69
CA ILE A 272 -8.97 3.44 6.46
C ILE A 272 -8.49 4.24 5.24
N GLY A 273 -7.19 4.53 5.15
CA GLY A 273 -6.58 5.19 3.99
C GLY A 273 -6.83 4.43 2.68
N THR A 274 -6.81 3.10 2.73
CA THR A 274 -7.13 2.23 1.59
C THR A 274 -8.59 2.41 1.14
N LEU A 275 -9.53 2.49 2.08
CA LEU A 275 -10.95 2.70 1.77
C LEU A 275 -11.22 4.11 1.28
N LEU A 276 -10.65 5.13 1.93
CA LEU A 276 -10.79 6.55 1.55
C LEU A 276 -10.22 6.83 0.17
N GLY A 277 -9.01 6.34 -0.09
CA GLY A 277 -8.38 6.51 -1.38
C GLY A 277 -9.11 5.77 -2.49
N GLY A 278 -9.66 4.59 -2.19
CA GLY A 278 -10.29 3.69 -3.15
C GLY A 278 -9.37 2.52 -3.53
N TYR A 279 -9.84 1.33 -3.27
CA TYR A 279 -9.05 0.10 -3.39
C TYR A 279 -9.05 -0.53 -4.79
N GLU A 280 -9.84 -0.03 -5.71
CA GLU A 280 -9.96 -0.60 -7.05
C GLU A 280 -8.95 -0.05 -8.05
N VAL A 281 -8.47 1.17 -7.83
CA VAL A 281 -7.60 1.91 -8.75
C VAL A 281 -6.28 2.24 -8.08
N TRP A 282 -5.17 2.16 -8.80
CA TRP A 282 -3.83 2.53 -8.30
C TRP A 282 -3.77 3.97 -7.75
N LEU A 283 -4.50 4.90 -8.39
CA LEU A 283 -4.60 6.30 -7.95
C LEU A 283 -5.21 6.40 -6.55
N GLY A 284 -6.19 5.53 -6.24
CA GLY A 284 -6.78 5.46 -4.91
C GLY A 284 -5.76 5.05 -3.85
N ALA A 285 -4.96 4.03 -4.10
CA ALA A 285 -3.90 3.62 -3.19
C ALA A 285 -2.85 4.73 -2.99
N PHE A 286 -2.51 5.46 -4.06
CA PHE A 286 -1.58 6.58 -4.01
C PHE A 286 -2.14 7.73 -3.16
N LEU A 287 -3.36 8.15 -3.40
CA LEU A 287 -4.04 9.20 -2.61
C LEU A 287 -4.26 8.77 -1.15
N GLY A 288 -4.69 7.53 -0.93
CA GLY A 288 -4.85 6.97 0.41
C GLY A 288 -3.55 7.00 1.21
N GLY A 289 -2.43 6.62 0.60
CA GLY A 289 -1.11 6.69 1.22
C GLY A 289 -0.69 8.11 1.58
N ILE A 290 -0.92 9.08 0.68
CA ILE A 290 -0.64 10.49 0.95
C ILE A 290 -1.51 10.98 2.12
N LEU A 291 -2.81 10.74 2.09
CA LEU A 291 -3.74 11.21 3.12
C LEU A 291 -3.41 10.66 4.51
N THR A 292 -2.99 9.40 4.63
CA THR A 292 -2.65 8.78 5.92
C THR A 292 -1.51 9.51 6.65
N ARG A 293 -0.62 10.18 5.92
CA ARG A 293 0.49 10.92 6.52
C ARG A 293 0.28 12.44 6.47
N PHE A 294 -0.29 12.95 5.39
CA PHE A 294 -0.49 14.38 5.19
C PHE A 294 -1.44 15.00 6.22
N ILE A 295 -2.57 14.32 6.53
CA ILE A 295 -3.55 14.82 7.50
C ILE A 295 -2.91 14.99 8.89
N PRO A 296 -2.25 13.97 9.50
CA PRO A 296 -1.58 14.16 10.78
C PRO A 296 -0.47 15.22 10.75
N ALA A 297 0.31 15.28 9.66
CA ALA A 297 1.38 16.28 9.52
C ALA A 297 0.84 17.71 9.49
N LEU A 298 -0.26 17.93 8.77
CA LEU A 298 -0.94 19.22 8.70
C LEU A 298 -1.50 19.64 10.07
N LEU A 299 -2.09 18.71 10.81
CA LEU A 299 -2.61 18.99 12.17
C LEU A 299 -1.50 19.40 13.13
N ILE A 300 -0.34 18.74 13.04
CA ILE A 300 0.85 19.11 13.84
C ILE A 300 1.32 20.52 13.48
N ASP A 301 1.40 20.86 12.20
CA ASP A 301 1.81 22.18 11.72
C ASP A 301 0.85 23.29 12.17
N LEU A 302 -0.45 22.98 12.22
CA LEU A 302 -1.50 23.87 12.73
C LEU A 302 -1.61 23.91 14.26
N ASN A 303 -0.70 23.23 14.98
CA ASN A 303 -0.74 23.10 16.45
C ASN A 303 -2.06 22.48 16.98
N VAL A 304 -2.73 21.65 16.19
CA VAL A 304 -3.93 20.91 16.60
C VAL A 304 -3.53 19.57 17.17
N ASN A 305 -4.25 19.12 18.21
CA ASN A 305 -3.99 17.83 18.83
C ASN A 305 -4.13 16.69 17.80
N THR A 306 -3.11 15.84 17.71
CA THR A 306 -3.05 14.73 16.76
C THR A 306 -4.21 13.74 16.90
N ASN A 307 -4.84 13.65 18.08
CA ASN A 307 -6.02 12.82 18.29
C ASN A 307 -7.21 13.25 17.44
N VAL A 308 -7.29 14.52 17.04
CA VAL A 308 -8.30 15.02 16.08
C VAL A 308 -8.15 14.34 14.72
N GLY A 309 -6.91 13.95 14.35
CA GLY A 309 -6.66 13.17 13.14
C GLY A 309 -7.40 11.82 13.14
N PHE A 310 -7.41 11.10 14.26
CA PHE A 310 -8.18 9.86 14.38
C PHE A 310 -9.68 10.09 14.26
N MET A 311 -10.21 11.21 14.78
CA MET A 311 -11.62 11.58 14.60
C MET A 311 -11.92 11.87 13.13
N ILE A 312 -11.05 12.61 12.44
CA ILE A 312 -11.20 12.91 11.01
C ILE A 312 -11.19 11.59 10.21
N PHE A 313 -10.26 10.67 10.48
CA PHE A 313 -10.23 9.36 9.82
C PHE A 313 -11.49 8.54 10.13
N GLY A 314 -12.03 8.59 11.36
CA GLY A 314 -13.28 7.91 11.73
C GLY A 314 -14.47 8.43 10.96
N VAL A 315 -14.64 9.75 10.88
CA VAL A 315 -15.71 10.39 10.11
C VAL A 315 -15.53 10.11 8.60
N ALA A 316 -14.32 10.24 8.10
CA ALA A 316 -14.00 9.97 6.70
C ALA A 316 -14.27 8.50 6.32
N LEU A 317 -14.07 7.55 7.24
CA LEU A 317 -14.43 6.15 7.04
C LEU A 317 -15.94 5.96 6.80
N LEU A 318 -16.79 6.67 7.56
CA LEU A 318 -18.26 6.61 7.36
C LEU A 318 -18.66 7.06 5.95
N PHE A 319 -17.99 8.09 5.42
CA PHE A 319 -18.20 8.53 4.03
C PHE A 319 -17.66 7.52 3.02
N ALA A 320 -16.49 6.94 3.27
CA ALA A 320 -15.89 5.94 2.39
C ALA A 320 -16.72 4.65 2.28
N LEU A 321 -17.40 4.25 3.35
CA LEU A 321 -18.30 3.09 3.32
C LEU A 321 -19.54 3.33 2.43
N ARG A 322 -19.93 4.58 2.25
CA ARG A 322 -21.07 4.96 1.39
C ARG A 322 -20.70 4.94 -0.10
N ASP A 323 -19.43 5.22 -0.43
CA ASP A 323 -18.95 5.26 -1.81
C ASP A 323 -17.75 4.32 -2.00
N PRO A 324 -17.96 3.11 -2.56
CA PRO A 324 -16.93 2.10 -2.68
C PRO A 324 -15.80 2.46 -3.64
N LEU A 325 -15.98 3.47 -4.49
CA LEU A 325 -14.95 3.92 -5.44
C LEU A 325 -13.87 4.78 -4.77
N GLY A 326 -14.17 5.40 -3.61
CA GLY A 326 -13.27 6.31 -2.93
C GLY A 326 -12.86 7.52 -3.76
N LEU A 327 -11.94 8.33 -3.24
CA LEU A 327 -11.49 9.57 -3.90
C LEU A 327 -10.82 9.29 -5.25
N GLY A 328 -9.99 8.25 -5.34
CA GLY A 328 -9.30 7.90 -6.58
C GLY A 328 -10.24 7.46 -7.69
N GLY A 329 -11.31 6.73 -7.36
CA GLY A 329 -12.31 6.34 -8.35
C GLY A 329 -13.13 7.52 -8.83
N GLN A 330 -13.51 8.44 -7.94
CA GLN A 330 -14.22 9.67 -8.31
C GLN A 330 -13.38 10.55 -9.25
N LEU A 331 -12.08 10.71 -8.95
CA LEU A 331 -11.17 11.46 -9.81
C LEU A 331 -10.97 10.83 -11.18
N THR A 332 -10.92 9.49 -11.27
CA THR A 332 -10.81 8.82 -12.58
C THR A 332 -12.07 9.00 -13.41
N ILE A 333 -13.26 8.93 -12.80
CA ILE A 333 -14.53 9.20 -13.50
C ILE A 333 -14.60 10.67 -13.97
N LEU A 334 -14.15 11.60 -13.15
CA LEU A 334 -14.10 13.01 -13.51
C LEU A 334 -13.16 13.25 -14.70
N ALA A 335 -11.97 12.66 -14.65
CA ALA A 335 -11.00 12.75 -15.72
C ALA A 335 -11.52 12.15 -17.04
N GLU A 336 -12.21 11.01 -16.98
CA GLU A 336 -12.85 10.40 -18.16
C GLU A 336 -13.94 11.30 -18.74
N ARG A 337 -14.77 11.90 -17.92
CA ARG A 337 -15.82 12.85 -18.37
C ARG A 337 -15.24 14.09 -19.03
N LEU A 338 -14.14 14.64 -18.47
CA LEU A 338 -13.45 15.79 -19.05
C LEU A 338 -12.82 15.44 -20.38
N TYR A 339 -12.19 14.25 -20.50
CA TYR A 339 -11.60 13.77 -21.73
C TYR A 339 -12.66 13.58 -22.84
N GLN A 340 -13.80 13.01 -22.53
CA GLN A 340 -14.93 12.86 -23.46
C GLN A 340 -15.46 14.21 -23.93
N LYS A 341 -15.61 15.21 -23.03
CA LYS A 341 -16.02 16.57 -23.41
C LYS A 341 -15.03 17.23 -24.37
N LEU A 342 -13.71 17.09 -24.10
CA LEU A 342 -12.66 17.64 -24.97
C LEU A 342 -12.63 16.98 -26.35
N GLN A 343 -12.89 15.67 -26.43
CA GLN A 343 -13.00 14.98 -27.72
C GLN A 343 -14.26 15.43 -28.50
N ALA A 344 -15.39 15.61 -27.84
CA ALA A 344 -16.61 16.11 -28.47
C ALA A 344 -16.42 17.53 -29.03
N GLN A 345 -15.69 18.41 -28.30
CA GLN A 345 -15.35 19.77 -28.78
C GLN A 345 -14.36 19.79 -29.96
N ARG A 346 -13.51 18.76 -30.11
CA ARG A 346 -12.58 18.66 -31.25
C ARG A 346 -13.24 18.05 -32.51
N ALA A 347 -14.38 17.39 -32.33
CA ALA A 347 -15.15 16.77 -33.44
C ALA A 347 -16.25 17.69 -33.97
N SER A 348 -16.55 18.77 -33.27
CA SER A 348 -17.43 19.87 -33.72
C SER A 348 -16.60 20.98 -34.37
#